data_c61bd77f4291934ba4c8bc3550a1bd69
#
_entry.id   c61bd77f4291934ba4c8bc3550a1bd69
#
_cell.length_a   1.000
_cell.length_b   1.000
_cell.length_c   1.000
_cell.angle_alpha   90.00
_cell.angle_beta   90.00
_cell.angle_gamma   90.00
#
_symmetry.space_group_name_H-M   'P 1'
#
loop_
_entity.id
_entity.type
_entity.pdbx_description
1 polymer ?
#
loop_
_entity_poly.entity_id
_entity_poly.type
_entity_poly.pdbx_seq_one_letter_code
_entity_poly.pdbx_strand_id
1 'polypeptide(L)'
;MANTALTANALRPVPGMPMSVPTFLSGWLTTELAPQLLAATAADAAVHVARHGVRSRGDAVGLAAAGASIAGLAAVIATGRGARAEVESALESALGPDYRSVGGAARPVPQTPWRQLAFPFRMRRDDVVRVKNLDYAPGGRRFRIDIYHRRDTPANAPVLLQIHGGGWVIGTKDHQGIPLMLEMASRGWVCAAINYPLSPKAVWPEHLIAIKRAVSWLRGNVARFGGDPDFIAVTGGSAGGHLAAMLALTGGDAGLQPGFEDADTSVQACAPHYGVYDFAGETGIKATRQRVESALSPMVLGKKAQFPRDYLAASPRAHLREDAPPFFVVHGTSDSFIPVAEAREFVDRLREVSANPVAYAELRGAQHAFDIFPSIRSFRVAQGVADFFDWAHARRLSAGVPGHAGTRAGAADTVDADDVDEEGTG
;
A
#
# COMPACT_ATOMS: atom_id res chain seq x y z
N MET A 1 0.69 14.12 30.22
CA MET A 1 -0.55 13.29 30.23
C MET A 1 -1.08 12.99 28.82
N ALA A 2 -1.20 13.97 27.90
CA ALA A 2 -1.65 13.66 26.53
C ALA A 2 -0.79 12.58 25.84
N ASN A 3 0.54 12.71 25.86
CA ASN A 3 1.46 11.71 25.27
C ASN A 3 1.29 10.31 25.87
N THR A 4 0.91 10.21 27.15
CA THR A 4 0.70 8.91 27.81
C THR A 4 -0.56 8.23 27.27
N ALA A 5 -1.63 8.98 27.05
CA ALA A 5 -2.86 8.46 26.45
C ALA A 5 -2.64 8.03 24.99
N LEU A 6 -1.91 8.84 24.20
CA LEU A 6 -1.53 8.50 22.82
C LEU A 6 -0.68 7.22 22.76
N THR A 7 0.30 7.09 23.66
CA THR A 7 1.16 5.91 23.75
C THR A 7 0.37 4.67 24.14
N ALA A 8 -0.54 4.80 25.11
CA ALA A 8 -1.41 3.70 25.51
C ALA A 8 -2.30 3.23 24.35
N ASN A 9 -2.87 4.17 23.58
CA ASN A 9 -3.65 3.84 22.38
C ASN A 9 -2.80 3.18 21.27
N ALA A 10 -1.55 3.61 21.10
CA ALA A 10 -0.64 2.99 20.14
C ALA A 10 -0.30 1.52 20.50
N LEU A 11 -0.15 1.24 21.80
CA LEU A 11 0.12 -0.12 22.29
C LEU A 11 -1.12 -1.02 22.27
N ARG A 12 -2.29 -0.47 22.59
CA ARG A 12 -3.54 -1.19 22.65
C ARG A 12 -4.69 -0.30 22.15
N PRO A 13 -4.94 -0.30 20.83
CA PRO A 13 -6.02 0.49 20.25
C PRO A 13 -7.39 0.12 20.84
N VAL A 14 -8.24 1.14 21.06
CA VAL A 14 -9.62 0.92 21.51
C VAL A 14 -10.44 0.46 20.30
N PRO A 15 -10.98 -0.77 20.30
CA PRO A 15 -11.71 -1.29 19.15
C PRO A 15 -13.13 -0.72 19.05
N GLY A 16 -13.67 -0.75 17.86
CA GLY A 16 -15.10 -0.55 17.57
C GLY A 16 -15.54 0.89 17.32
N MET A 17 -16.67 1.00 16.61
CA MET A 17 -17.34 2.28 16.34
C MET A 17 -17.97 2.84 17.62
N PRO A 18 -17.98 4.18 17.84
CA PRO A 18 -17.50 5.24 16.97
C PRO A 18 -16.00 5.60 17.13
N MET A 19 -15.26 4.86 17.99
CA MET A 19 -13.89 5.20 18.36
C MET A 19 -12.84 4.85 17.29
N SER A 20 -13.19 4.11 16.22
CA SER A 20 -12.23 3.67 15.19
C SER A 20 -11.45 4.82 14.55
N VAL A 21 -12.09 5.95 14.22
CA VAL A 21 -11.42 7.10 13.58
C VAL A 21 -10.46 7.82 14.55
N PRO A 22 -10.88 8.26 15.76
CA PRO A 22 -9.95 8.84 16.73
C PRO A 22 -8.81 7.90 17.12
N THR A 23 -9.12 6.61 17.34
CA THR A 23 -8.13 5.56 17.64
C THR A 23 -7.12 5.39 16.51
N PHE A 24 -7.59 5.36 15.26
CA PHE A 24 -6.74 5.31 14.09
C PHE A 24 -5.80 6.51 14.02
N LEU A 25 -6.34 7.74 13.97
CA LEU A 25 -5.53 8.94 13.76
C LEU A 25 -4.45 9.10 14.85
N SER A 26 -4.82 8.92 16.10
CA SER A 26 -3.89 9.01 17.22
C SER A 26 -2.91 7.82 17.28
N GLY A 27 -3.38 6.61 17.01
CA GLY A 27 -2.56 5.40 17.02
C GLY A 27 -1.56 5.38 15.86
N TRP A 28 -2.01 5.64 14.63
CA TRP A 28 -1.17 5.66 13.43
C TRP A 28 0.02 6.61 13.55
N LEU A 29 -0.22 7.90 13.86
CA LEU A 29 0.84 8.88 14.01
C LEU A 29 1.78 8.53 15.17
N THR A 30 1.24 8.08 16.31
CA THR A 30 2.05 7.71 17.47
C THR A 30 2.93 6.49 17.18
N THR A 31 2.41 5.52 16.43
CA THR A 31 3.14 4.30 16.09
C THR A 31 4.26 4.57 15.10
N GLU A 32 3.98 5.32 14.05
CA GLU A 32 4.95 5.50 12.96
C GLU A 32 5.95 6.65 13.21
N LEU A 33 5.60 7.62 14.09
CA LEU A 33 6.49 8.69 14.55
C LEU A 33 7.06 8.42 15.97
N ALA A 34 7.03 7.18 16.45
CA ALA A 34 7.47 6.84 17.80
C ALA A 34 8.90 7.30 18.13
N PRO A 35 9.92 7.24 17.25
CA PRO A 35 11.25 7.76 17.53
C PRO A 35 11.27 9.28 17.78
N GLN A 36 10.53 10.05 16.97
CA GLN A 36 10.44 11.50 17.09
C GLN A 36 9.69 11.90 18.37
N LEU A 37 8.59 11.22 18.67
CA LEU A 37 7.80 11.45 19.89
C LEU A 37 8.56 11.07 21.16
N LEU A 38 9.37 10.00 21.13
CA LEU A 38 10.23 9.60 22.21
C LEU A 38 11.28 10.68 22.47
N ALA A 39 11.98 11.15 21.44
CA ALA A 39 12.99 12.20 21.55
C ALA A 39 12.39 13.52 22.09
N ALA A 40 11.21 13.92 21.57
CA ALA A 40 10.51 15.12 22.02
C ALA A 40 10.07 15.00 23.50
N THR A 41 9.51 13.85 23.91
CA THR A 41 9.08 13.62 25.30
C THR A 41 10.27 13.62 26.27
N ALA A 42 11.38 13.01 25.88
CA ALA A 42 12.61 13.00 26.69
C ALA A 42 13.21 14.40 26.82
N ALA A 43 13.27 15.17 25.72
CA ALA A 43 13.74 16.54 25.74
C ALA A 43 12.88 17.47 26.61
N ASP A 44 11.55 17.37 26.50
CA ASP A 44 10.61 18.14 27.31
C ASP A 44 10.80 17.85 28.81
N ALA A 45 10.89 16.57 29.20
CA ALA A 45 11.13 16.16 30.56
C ALA A 45 12.48 16.67 31.08
N ALA A 46 13.54 16.61 30.28
CA ALA A 46 14.88 17.11 30.65
C ALA A 46 14.89 18.62 30.83
N VAL A 47 14.25 19.38 29.92
CA VAL A 47 14.11 20.84 30.01
C VAL A 47 13.32 21.25 31.25
N HIS A 48 12.21 20.53 31.54
CA HIS A 48 11.42 20.77 32.77
C HIS A 48 12.28 20.61 34.04
N VAL A 49 13.01 19.50 34.14
CA VAL A 49 13.88 19.24 35.30
C VAL A 49 15.00 20.28 35.40
N ALA A 50 15.63 20.64 34.28
CA ALA A 50 16.72 21.64 34.30
C ALA A 50 16.23 23.04 34.67
N ARG A 51 15.04 23.46 34.30
CA ARG A 51 14.50 24.80 34.57
C ARG A 51 13.76 24.92 35.90
N HIS A 52 13.03 23.91 36.30
CA HIS A 52 12.07 23.96 37.40
C HIS A 52 12.41 23.00 38.55
N GLY A 53 13.20 21.95 38.26
CA GLY A 53 13.44 20.85 39.22
C GLY A 53 12.17 20.01 39.45
N VAL A 54 12.21 19.19 40.52
CA VAL A 54 11.06 18.40 40.98
C VAL A 54 10.64 18.99 42.32
N ARG A 55 9.73 19.97 42.31
CA ARG A 55 9.38 20.76 43.48
C ARG A 55 7.97 20.48 44.04
N SER A 56 7.13 19.85 43.21
CA SER A 56 5.73 19.54 43.59
C SER A 56 5.38 18.09 43.30
N ARG A 57 4.27 17.61 43.89
CA ARG A 57 3.66 16.32 43.51
C ARG A 57 3.24 16.30 42.03
N GLY A 58 2.84 17.46 41.49
CA GLY A 58 2.49 17.61 40.08
C GLY A 58 3.69 17.34 39.18
N ASP A 59 4.89 17.86 39.49
CA ASP A 59 6.13 17.61 38.73
C ASP A 59 6.47 16.11 38.75
N ALA A 60 6.40 15.48 39.92
CA ALA A 60 6.68 14.05 40.06
C ALA A 60 5.71 13.19 39.22
N VAL A 61 4.40 13.50 39.26
CA VAL A 61 3.38 12.80 38.44
C VAL A 61 3.62 13.04 36.95
N GLY A 62 3.95 14.28 36.53
CA GLY A 62 4.27 14.63 35.17
C GLY A 62 5.48 13.86 34.63
N LEU A 63 6.56 13.78 35.40
CA LEU A 63 7.77 13.05 35.06
C LEU A 63 7.54 11.54 35.03
N ALA A 64 6.74 10.99 35.96
CA ALA A 64 6.37 9.57 35.92
C ALA A 64 5.56 9.24 34.66
N ALA A 65 4.62 10.11 34.27
CA ALA A 65 3.86 9.97 33.02
C ALA A 65 4.74 10.07 31.77
N ALA A 66 5.73 10.98 31.78
CA ALA A 66 6.72 11.07 30.70
C ALA A 66 7.59 9.81 30.61
N GLY A 67 8.06 9.28 31.75
CA GLY A 67 8.79 8.01 31.81
C GLY A 67 7.99 6.83 31.27
N ALA A 68 6.72 6.71 31.65
CA ALA A 68 5.81 5.69 31.14
C ALA A 68 5.62 5.83 29.61
N SER A 69 5.48 7.07 29.10
CA SER A 69 5.37 7.33 27.66
C SER A 69 6.67 6.93 26.92
N ILE A 70 7.84 7.28 27.45
CA ILE A 70 9.14 6.90 26.87
C ILE A 70 9.28 5.38 26.79
N ALA A 71 8.95 4.66 27.88
CA ALA A 71 9.00 3.20 27.91
C ALA A 71 8.04 2.57 26.89
N GLY A 72 6.80 3.09 26.80
CA GLY A 72 5.80 2.63 25.82
C GLY A 72 6.22 2.90 24.38
N LEU A 73 6.75 4.10 24.07
CA LEU A 73 7.27 4.44 22.75
C LEU A 73 8.48 3.58 22.36
N ALA A 74 9.37 3.25 23.32
CA ALA A 74 10.45 2.31 23.09
C ALA A 74 9.95 0.91 22.73
N ALA A 75 8.87 0.43 23.38
CA ALA A 75 8.22 -0.81 23.02
C ALA A 75 7.61 -0.76 21.60
N VAL A 76 6.96 0.35 21.22
CA VAL A 76 6.44 0.58 19.86
C VAL A 76 7.57 0.55 18.83
N ILE A 77 8.71 1.18 19.10
CA ILE A 77 9.89 1.14 18.22
C ILE A 77 10.41 -0.30 18.08
N ALA A 78 10.45 -1.06 19.18
CA ALA A 78 10.88 -2.46 19.15
C ALA A 78 9.97 -3.31 18.25
N THR A 79 8.63 -3.15 18.33
CA THR A 79 7.70 -3.84 17.42
C THR A 79 7.88 -3.41 15.98
N GLY A 80 8.10 -2.11 15.71
CA GLY A 80 8.39 -1.61 14.37
C GLY A 80 9.66 -2.21 13.75
N ARG A 81 10.71 -2.45 14.57
CA ARG A 81 11.93 -3.15 14.13
C ARG A 81 11.69 -4.62 13.83
N GLY A 82 10.77 -5.27 14.56
CA GLY A 82 10.35 -6.66 14.35
C GLY A 82 9.71 -6.91 12.98
N ALA A 83 9.14 -5.89 12.34
CA ALA A 83 8.49 -6.01 11.05
C ALA A 83 9.39 -6.63 9.96
N ARG A 84 10.72 -6.46 10.06
CA ARG A 84 11.67 -7.11 9.17
C ARG A 84 11.56 -8.64 9.24
N ALA A 85 11.66 -9.22 10.43
CA ALA A 85 11.61 -10.66 10.62
C ALA A 85 10.23 -11.23 10.24
N GLU A 86 9.16 -10.50 10.54
CA GLU A 86 7.78 -10.88 10.16
C GLU A 86 7.61 -10.97 8.64
N VAL A 87 8.15 -9.98 7.91
CA VAL A 87 8.12 -9.94 6.43
C VAL A 87 9.01 -11.02 5.82
N GLU A 88 10.26 -11.14 6.30
CA GLU A 88 11.22 -12.14 5.80
C GLU A 88 10.67 -13.57 6.01
N SER A 89 10.16 -13.87 7.20
CA SER A 89 9.56 -15.18 7.50
C SER A 89 8.33 -15.49 6.62
N ALA A 90 7.50 -14.48 6.33
CA ALA A 90 6.34 -14.64 5.45
C ALA A 90 6.76 -14.98 4.01
N LEU A 91 7.80 -14.31 3.50
CA LEU A 91 8.32 -14.56 2.16
C LEU A 91 9.06 -15.90 2.07
N GLU A 92 9.92 -16.22 3.03
CA GLU A 92 10.61 -17.51 3.09
C GLU A 92 9.63 -18.70 3.16
N SER A 93 8.57 -18.56 3.94
CA SER A 93 7.54 -19.59 4.07
C SER A 93 6.78 -19.86 2.77
N ALA A 94 6.52 -18.82 1.97
CA ALA A 94 5.72 -18.92 0.76
C ALA A 94 6.55 -19.17 -0.51
N LEU A 95 7.77 -18.64 -0.57
CA LEU A 95 8.60 -18.60 -1.78
C LEU A 95 9.84 -19.49 -1.68
N GLY A 96 10.16 -19.99 -0.49
CA GLY A 96 11.39 -20.71 -0.18
C GLY A 96 12.52 -19.81 0.31
N PRO A 97 13.56 -20.38 0.96
CA PRO A 97 14.65 -19.62 1.59
C PRO A 97 15.50 -18.82 0.59
N ASP A 98 15.58 -19.29 -0.65
CA ASP A 98 16.40 -18.69 -1.69
C ASP A 98 15.67 -17.65 -2.56
N TYR A 99 14.50 -17.16 -2.13
CA TYR A 99 13.67 -16.26 -2.94
C TYR A 99 14.39 -14.99 -3.40
N ARG A 100 15.39 -14.50 -2.64
CA ARG A 100 16.21 -13.32 -3.02
C ARG A 100 17.26 -13.63 -4.08
N SER A 101 17.56 -14.88 -4.34
CA SER A 101 18.57 -15.32 -5.30
C SER A 101 17.98 -15.72 -6.65
N VAL A 102 16.66 -15.71 -6.77
CA VAL A 102 15.98 -16.02 -8.04
C VAL A 102 16.30 -14.92 -9.06
N GLY A 103 16.88 -15.32 -10.20
CA GLY A 103 17.30 -14.41 -11.27
C GLY A 103 18.75 -13.91 -11.21
N GLY A 104 19.60 -14.45 -10.33
CA GLY A 104 21.04 -14.12 -10.31
C GLY A 104 21.61 -13.82 -8.92
N ALA A 105 22.49 -12.81 -8.83
CA ALA A 105 23.19 -12.50 -7.58
C ALA A 105 22.23 -12.06 -6.47
N ALA A 106 22.48 -12.55 -5.25
CA ALA A 106 21.75 -12.13 -4.07
C ALA A 106 21.86 -10.60 -3.90
N ARG A 107 20.73 -9.93 -3.73
CA ARG A 107 20.72 -8.47 -3.56
C ARG A 107 21.20 -8.10 -2.16
N PRO A 108 22.05 -7.07 -2.03
CA PRO A 108 22.48 -6.60 -0.72
C PRO A 108 21.29 -6.09 0.08
N VAL A 109 21.30 -6.38 1.38
CA VAL A 109 20.28 -5.83 2.28
C VAL A 109 20.43 -4.30 2.32
N PRO A 110 19.38 -3.54 1.93
CA PRO A 110 19.47 -2.09 1.88
C PRO A 110 19.76 -1.49 3.24
N GLN A 111 20.60 -0.46 3.26
CA GLN A 111 20.90 0.28 4.48
C GLN A 111 19.69 1.09 4.96
N THR A 112 19.54 1.24 6.26
CA THR A 112 18.46 2.03 6.85
C THR A 112 18.58 3.50 6.43
N PRO A 113 17.56 4.11 5.79
CA PRO A 113 17.62 5.47 5.29
C PRO A 113 17.40 6.49 6.42
N TRP A 114 18.37 6.67 7.30
CA TRP A 114 18.25 7.51 8.51
C TRP A 114 17.77 8.94 8.24
N ARG A 115 18.17 9.54 7.10
CA ARG A 115 17.69 10.88 6.72
C ARG A 115 16.20 10.90 6.44
N GLN A 116 15.65 9.89 5.73
CA GLN A 116 14.21 9.78 5.47
C GLN A 116 13.43 9.48 6.75
N LEU A 117 14.00 8.67 7.66
CA LEU A 117 13.39 8.40 8.97
C LEU A 117 13.38 9.62 9.88
N ALA A 118 14.42 10.48 9.83
CA ALA A 118 14.48 11.73 10.59
C ALA A 118 13.49 12.78 10.05
N PHE A 119 13.27 12.82 8.72
CA PHE A 119 12.39 13.75 8.04
C PHE A 119 11.31 13.01 7.21
N PRO A 120 10.36 12.32 7.86
CA PRO A 120 9.47 11.36 7.21
C PRO A 120 8.52 11.99 6.17
N PHE A 121 8.29 13.29 6.21
CA PHE A 121 7.44 13.98 5.24
C PHE A 121 8.21 14.47 4.00
N ARG A 122 9.56 14.34 3.98
CA ARG A 122 10.39 14.65 2.82
C ARG A 122 10.59 13.39 1.96
N MET A 123 9.55 12.98 1.25
CA MET A 123 9.54 11.78 0.42
C MET A 123 10.07 12.09 -0.98
N ARG A 124 11.39 12.23 -1.11
CA ARG A 124 12.09 12.48 -2.39
C ARG A 124 13.37 11.64 -2.46
N ARG A 125 13.77 11.31 -3.70
CA ARG A 125 15.05 10.67 -4.03
C ARG A 125 15.61 11.36 -5.27
N ASP A 126 16.90 11.70 -5.22
CA ASP A 126 17.57 12.43 -6.30
C ASP A 126 17.80 11.56 -7.56
N ASP A 127 17.79 10.24 -7.39
CA ASP A 127 17.91 9.24 -8.44
C ASP A 127 16.60 8.88 -9.15
N VAL A 128 15.45 9.43 -8.69
CA VAL A 128 14.12 9.15 -9.23
C VAL A 128 13.50 10.40 -9.85
N VAL A 129 12.98 10.24 -11.06
CA VAL A 129 12.20 11.25 -11.79
C VAL A 129 10.72 10.93 -11.65
N ARG A 130 9.88 11.97 -11.58
CA ARG A 130 8.42 11.86 -11.58
C ARG A 130 7.85 12.66 -12.75
N VAL A 131 7.24 11.99 -13.72
CA VAL A 131 6.43 12.61 -14.78
C VAL A 131 4.99 12.69 -14.29
N LYS A 132 4.44 13.90 -14.22
CA LYS A 132 3.17 14.15 -13.52
C LYS A 132 1.99 14.33 -14.48
N ASN A 133 0.81 13.95 -14.00
CA ASN A 133 -0.50 14.36 -14.52
C ASN A 133 -0.78 13.96 -15.98
N LEU A 134 -0.26 12.82 -16.43
CA LEU A 134 -0.64 12.24 -17.71
C LEU A 134 -2.11 11.77 -17.65
N ASP A 135 -2.87 12.00 -18.69
CA ASP A 135 -4.25 11.52 -18.75
C ASP A 135 -4.27 10.09 -19.32
N TYR A 136 -4.78 9.11 -18.53
CA TYR A 136 -4.95 7.72 -19.00
C TYR A 136 -6.35 7.47 -19.58
N ALA A 137 -7.29 8.37 -19.35
CA ALA A 137 -8.61 8.38 -19.97
C ALA A 137 -9.22 9.79 -19.88
N PRO A 138 -10.22 10.13 -20.71
CA PRO A 138 -11.01 11.35 -20.58
C PRO A 138 -11.71 11.42 -19.23
N GLY A 139 -11.82 12.61 -18.62
CA GLY A 139 -12.52 12.81 -17.33
C GLY A 139 -11.76 13.65 -16.31
N GLY A 140 -10.64 14.26 -16.73
CA GLY A 140 -9.89 15.24 -15.95
C GLY A 140 -9.14 14.62 -14.78
N ARG A 141 -8.96 15.35 -13.68
CA ARG A 141 -8.06 14.99 -12.57
C ARG A 141 -8.23 13.56 -12.03
N ARG A 142 -9.42 12.97 -12.12
CA ARG A 142 -9.69 11.62 -11.61
C ARG A 142 -9.20 10.50 -12.53
N PHE A 143 -8.76 10.84 -13.74
CA PHE A 143 -8.18 9.92 -14.70
C PHE A 143 -6.72 10.25 -15.01
N ARG A 144 -5.99 10.80 -14.04
CA ARG A 144 -4.57 11.11 -14.16
C ARG A 144 -3.69 10.06 -13.52
N ILE A 145 -2.53 9.87 -14.14
CA ILE A 145 -1.47 8.96 -13.74
C ILE A 145 -0.15 9.73 -13.66
N ASP A 146 0.69 9.38 -12.69
CA ASP A 146 2.08 9.81 -12.61
C ASP A 146 3.00 8.62 -12.78
N ILE A 147 4.11 8.84 -13.48
CA ILE A 147 5.13 7.81 -13.71
C ILE A 147 6.39 8.18 -12.95
N TYR A 148 6.92 7.23 -12.17
CA TYR A 148 8.18 7.32 -11.45
C TYR A 148 9.16 6.33 -12.04
N HIS A 149 10.37 6.76 -12.38
CA HIS A 149 11.44 5.89 -12.87
C HIS A 149 12.80 6.44 -12.48
N ARG A 150 13.85 5.65 -12.63
CA ARG A 150 15.22 6.14 -12.44
C ARG A 150 15.54 7.22 -13.45
N ARG A 151 16.41 8.15 -13.05
CA ARG A 151 16.87 9.25 -13.94
C ARG A 151 17.61 8.75 -15.18
N ASP A 152 18.28 7.62 -15.10
CA ASP A 152 18.97 6.97 -16.23
C ASP A 152 18.05 6.12 -17.11
N THR A 153 16.80 6.36 -17.09
CA THR A 153 15.69 5.72 -17.84
C THR A 153 15.93 4.23 -18.09
N PRO A 154 15.29 3.34 -17.35
CA PRO A 154 15.47 1.90 -17.53
C PRO A 154 15.01 1.46 -18.93
N ALA A 155 15.49 0.32 -19.39
CA ALA A 155 15.00 -0.32 -20.61
C ALA A 155 14.31 -1.63 -20.24
N ASN A 156 13.08 -1.82 -20.74
CA ASN A 156 12.29 -3.03 -20.53
C ASN A 156 12.12 -3.40 -19.03
N ALA A 157 11.90 -2.38 -18.19
CA ALA A 157 11.77 -2.51 -16.75
C ALA A 157 10.39 -3.01 -16.35
N PRO A 158 10.28 -3.88 -15.33
CA PRO A 158 8.97 -4.28 -14.82
C PRO A 158 8.20 -3.06 -14.28
N VAL A 159 6.86 -3.13 -14.35
CA VAL A 159 5.97 -2.03 -14.00
C VAL A 159 5.23 -2.31 -12.70
N LEU A 160 5.16 -1.31 -11.81
CA LEU A 160 4.35 -1.34 -10.60
C LEU A 160 3.20 -0.34 -10.71
N LEU A 161 1.96 -0.80 -10.60
CA LEU A 161 0.77 0.03 -10.46
C LEU A 161 0.41 0.23 -9.00
N GLN A 162 0.44 1.48 -8.53
CA GLN A 162 0.04 1.89 -7.18
C GLN A 162 -1.37 2.48 -7.18
N ILE A 163 -2.26 1.92 -6.37
CA ILE A 163 -3.64 2.36 -6.18
C ILE A 163 -3.79 2.96 -4.78
N HIS A 164 -4.20 4.24 -4.70
CA HIS A 164 -4.35 4.89 -3.40
C HIS A 164 -5.58 4.42 -2.62
N GLY A 165 -5.53 4.47 -1.28
CA GLY A 165 -6.65 4.24 -0.39
C GLY A 165 -7.49 5.50 -0.14
N GLY A 166 -8.27 5.48 0.94
CA GLY A 166 -9.13 6.59 1.37
C GLY A 166 -10.61 6.26 1.33
N GLY A 167 -10.97 4.98 1.60
CA GLY A 167 -12.36 4.52 1.72
C GLY A 167 -13.17 4.72 0.44
N TRP A 168 -12.54 4.76 -0.74
CA TRP A 168 -13.14 5.08 -2.04
C TRP A 168 -13.75 6.49 -2.14
N VAL A 169 -13.66 7.31 -1.10
CA VAL A 169 -14.31 8.62 -0.97
C VAL A 169 -13.31 9.77 -1.07
N ILE A 170 -12.10 9.58 -0.55
CA ILE A 170 -11.02 10.56 -0.55
C ILE A 170 -9.73 9.95 -1.11
N GLY A 171 -8.70 10.75 -1.23
CA GLY A 171 -7.37 10.32 -1.65
C GLY A 171 -6.98 10.80 -3.04
N THR A 172 -5.69 10.72 -3.29
CA THR A 172 -5.06 11.03 -4.58
C THR A 172 -3.76 10.23 -4.73
N LYS A 173 -3.30 10.07 -5.98
CA LYS A 173 -2.01 9.48 -6.34
C LYS A 173 -0.78 10.16 -5.71
N ASP A 174 -0.95 11.36 -5.16
CA ASP A 174 0.14 12.20 -4.64
C ASP A 174 0.53 11.89 -3.20
N HIS A 175 -0.29 11.12 -2.45
CA HIS A 175 -0.17 11.04 -1.00
C HIS A 175 0.11 9.64 -0.45
N GLN A 176 -0.03 8.57 -1.23
CA GLN A 176 0.10 7.19 -0.72
C GLN A 176 0.99 6.33 -1.61
N GLY A 177 1.64 5.34 -0.99
CA GLY A 177 2.54 4.41 -1.66
C GLY A 177 3.89 5.02 -2.08
N ILE A 178 4.14 6.31 -1.75
CA ILE A 178 5.36 7.02 -2.15
C ILE A 178 6.64 6.31 -1.65
N PRO A 179 6.75 5.85 -0.38
CA PRO A 179 7.95 5.14 0.07
C PRO A 179 8.26 3.89 -0.75
N LEU A 180 7.23 3.08 -1.05
CA LEU A 180 7.38 1.88 -1.88
C LEU A 180 7.74 2.22 -3.33
N MET A 181 7.05 3.19 -3.95
CA MET A 181 7.34 3.58 -5.33
C MET A 181 8.76 4.13 -5.50
N LEU A 182 9.26 4.93 -4.54
CA LEU A 182 10.63 5.41 -4.55
C LEU A 182 11.65 4.28 -4.38
N GLU A 183 11.37 3.28 -3.55
CA GLU A 183 12.20 2.08 -3.41
C GLU A 183 12.22 1.28 -4.72
N MET A 184 11.05 1.00 -5.30
CA MET A 184 10.92 0.24 -6.54
C MET A 184 11.59 0.96 -7.72
N ALA A 185 11.34 2.26 -7.89
CA ALA A 185 11.96 3.05 -8.95
C ALA A 185 13.50 3.05 -8.81
N SER A 186 14.03 3.17 -7.58
CA SER A 186 15.47 3.09 -7.35
C SER A 186 16.08 1.70 -7.67
N ARG A 187 15.27 0.64 -7.62
CA ARG A 187 15.63 -0.71 -8.05
C ARG A 187 15.53 -0.90 -9.57
N GLY A 188 15.12 0.13 -10.31
CA GLY A 188 15.00 0.10 -11.77
C GLY A 188 13.61 -0.24 -12.30
N TRP A 189 12.58 -0.27 -11.46
CA TRP A 189 11.19 -0.42 -11.88
C TRP A 189 10.64 0.89 -12.42
N VAL A 190 9.65 0.80 -13.31
CA VAL A 190 8.76 1.93 -13.65
C VAL A 190 7.52 1.83 -12.79
N CYS A 191 7.26 2.86 -11.96
CA CYS A 191 6.11 2.87 -11.07
C CYS A 191 5.06 3.86 -11.57
N ALA A 192 3.80 3.47 -11.52
CA ALA A 192 2.66 4.27 -11.94
C ALA A 192 1.72 4.50 -10.77
N ALA A 193 1.45 5.75 -10.41
CA ALA A 193 0.46 6.11 -9.40
C ALA A 193 -0.77 6.73 -10.05
N ILE A 194 -1.95 6.20 -9.78
CA ILE A 194 -3.19 6.63 -10.43
C ILE A 194 -4.17 7.30 -9.49
N ASN A 195 -4.90 8.28 -10.02
CA ASN A 195 -6.20 8.66 -9.50
C ASN A 195 -7.29 7.78 -10.12
N TYR A 196 -8.41 7.67 -9.45
CA TYR A 196 -9.63 7.04 -9.95
C TYR A 196 -10.87 7.81 -9.46
N PRO A 197 -12.04 7.68 -10.12
CA PRO A 197 -13.29 8.30 -9.66
C PRO A 197 -13.63 7.87 -8.25
N LEU A 198 -14.19 8.78 -7.44
CA LEU A 198 -14.49 8.55 -6.03
C LEU A 198 -15.99 8.62 -5.74
N SER A 199 -16.43 7.84 -4.76
CA SER A 199 -17.76 7.89 -4.19
C SER A 199 -18.03 9.24 -3.49
N PRO A 200 -19.29 9.68 -3.44
CA PRO A 200 -20.50 9.04 -3.97
C PRO A 200 -20.78 9.35 -5.45
N LYS A 201 -19.90 10.11 -6.15
CA LYS A 201 -20.08 10.45 -7.57
C LYS A 201 -19.89 9.25 -8.48
N ALA A 202 -18.94 8.38 -8.13
CA ALA A 202 -18.76 7.07 -8.73
C ALA A 202 -19.20 6.01 -7.73
N VAL A 203 -19.75 4.90 -8.22
CA VAL A 203 -20.12 3.74 -7.41
C VAL A 203 -19.50 2.48 -8.02
N TRP A 204 -19.43 1.41 -7.23
CA TRP A 204 -18.99 0.12 -7.73
C TRP A 204 -19.85 -0.33 -8.95
N PRO A 205 -19.22 -0.83 -10.04
CA PRO A 205 -17.79 -1.14 -10.22
C PRO A 205 -16.96 -0.03 -10.90
N GLU A 206 -17.43 1.22 -11.00
CA GLU A 206 -16.75 2.31 -11.75
C GLU A 206 -15.29 2.54 -11.29
N HIS A 207 -15.00 2.36 -9.99
CA HIS A 207 -13.64 2.45 -9.45
C HIS A 207 -12.71 1.43 -10.12
N LEU A 208 -13.14 0.16 -10.19
CA LEU A 208 -12.35 -0.92 -10.78
C LEU A 208 -12.22 -0.77 -12.30
N ILE A 209 -13.29 -0.38 -12.98
CA ILE A 209 -13.29 -0.10 -14.43
C ILE A 209 -12.24 0.97 -14.77
N ALA A 210 -12.17 2.06 -13.98
CA ALA A 210 -11.18 3.10 -14.19
C ALA A 210 -9.75 2.58 -14.02
N ILE A 211 -9.50 1.70 -13.04
CA ILE A 211 -8.20 1.09 -12.80
C ILE A 211 -7.83 0.15 -13.97
N LYS A 212 -8.77 -0.65 -14.46
CA LYS A 212 -8.56 -1.50 -15.64
C LYS A 212 -8.21 -0.67 -16.88
N ARG A 213 -8.85 0.50 -17.07
CA ARG A 213 -8.48 1.46 -18.13
C ARG A 213 -7.03 1.96 -17.97
N ALA A 214 -6.59 2.21 -16.74
CA ALA A 214 -5.21 2.59 -16.47
C ALA A 214 -4.22 1.45 -16.81
N VAL A 215 -4.56 0.20 -16.54
CA VAL A 215 -3.74 -0.96 -16.97
C VAL A 215 -3.68 -1.04 -18.49
N SER A 216 -4.80 -0.92 -19.20
CA SER A 216 -4.84 -0.90 -20.67
C SER A 216 -3.99 0.26 -21.23
N TRP A 217 -4.06 1.44 -20.62
CA TRP A 217 -3.21 2.57 -21.00
C TRP A 217 -1.72 2.29 -20.77
N LEU A 218 -1.35 1.69 -19.64
CA LEU A 218 0.03 1.31 -19.33
C LEU A 218 0.58 0.35 -20.37
N ARG A 219 -0.17 -0.68 -20.77
CA ARG A 219 0.25 -1.61 -21.83
C ARG A 219 0.56 -0.91 -23.14
N GLY A 220 -0.22 0.11 -23.53
CA GLY A 220 0.01 0.88 -24.76
C GLY A 220 1.07 1.97 -24.65
N ASN A 221 1.46 2.41 -23.43
CA ASN A 221 2.20 3.65 -23.25
C ASN A 221 3.48 3.54 -22.42
N VAL A 222 3.61 2.53 -21.54
CA VAL A 222 4.68 2.50 -20.55
C VAL A 222 6.07 2.32 -21.16
N ALA A 223 6.16 1.74 -22.35
CA ALA A 223 7.44 1.53 -23.06
C ALA A 223 8.17 2.86 -23.34
N ARG A 224 7.46 3.98 -23.53
CA ARG A 224 8.07 5.31 -23.70
C ARG A 224 8.77 5.84 -22.43
N PHE A 225 8.49 5.23 -21.27
CA PHE A 225 9.16 5.49 -20.00
C PHE A 225 10.13 4.38 -19.62
N GLY A 226 10.46 3.48 -20.55
CA GLY A 226 11.36 2.34 -20.35
C GLY A 226 10.72 1.15 -19.64
N GLY A 227 9.40 1.12 -19.46
CA GLY A 227 8.69 0.02 -18.82
C GLY A 227 8.34 -1.12 -19.78
N ASP A 228 8.29 -2.34 -19.23
CA ASP A 228 7.82 -3.54 -19.92
C ASP A 228 6.28 -3.62 -19.85
N PRO A 229 5.57 -3.48 -20.98
CA PRO A 229 4.11 -3.58 -20.99
C PRO A 229 3.59 -4.97 -20.63
N ASP A 230 4.42 -6.01 -20.70
CA ASP A 230 4.03 -7.40 -20.47
C ASP A 230 4.18 -7.83 -19.00
N PHE A 231 4.83 -7.01 -18.16
CA PHE A 231 4.93 -7.27 -16.73
C PHE A 231 4.43 -6.10 -15.89
N ILE A 232 3.19 -6.20 -15.42
CA ILE A 232 2.58 -5.21 -14.53
C ILE A 232 2.23 -5.89 -13.20
N ALA A 233 2.87 -5.45 -12.11
CA ALA A 233 2.48 -5.79 -10.75
C ALA A 233 1.57 -4.72 -10.16
N VAL A 234 0.74 -5.06 -9.17
CA VAL A 234 -0.20 -4.12 -8.55
C VAL A 234 -0.08 -4.11 -7.04
N THR A 235 -0.20 -2.93 -6.46
CA THR A 235 -0.26 -2.72 -5.00
C THR A 235 -1.22 -1.60 -4.64
N GLY A 236 -1.60 -1.54 -3.38
CA GLY A 236 -2.42 -0.47 -2.83
C GLY A 236 -2.76 -0.74 -1.37
N GLY A 237 -3.13 0.32 -0.64
CA GLY A 237 -3.50 0.23 0.77
C GLY A 237 -4.99 0.49 1.00
N SER A 238 -5.64 -0.17 1.97
CA SER A 238 -7.04 0.07 2.34
C SER A 238 -8.00 -0.15 1.16
N ALA A 239 -8.77 0.85 0.77
CA ALA A 239 -9.58 0.81 -0.44
C ALA A 239 -8.74 0.51 -1.70
N GLY A 240 -7.48 0.99 -1.76
CA GLY A 240 -6.54 0.64 -2.82
C GLY A 240 -6.10 -0.83 -2.76
N GLY A 241 -5.95 -1.40 -1.56
CA GLY A 241 -5.66 -2.83 -1.36
C GLY A 241 -6.82 -3.73 -1.83
N HIS A 242 -8.05 -3.33 -1.52
CA HIS A 242 -9.25 -3.95 -2.08
C HIS A 242 -9.24 -3.93 -3.61
N LEU A 243 -9.04 -2.75 -4.21
CA LEU A 243 -9.07 -2.57 -5.66
C LEU A 243 -7.90 -3.28 -6.35
N ALA A 244 -6.73 -3.37 -5.71
CA ALA A 244 -5.59 -4.16 -6.20
C ALA A 244 -5.91 -5.66 -6.21
N ALA A 245 -6.51 -6.18 -5.14
CA ALA A 245 -6.96 -7.57 -5.08
C ALA A 245 -8.04 -7.87 -6.11
N MET A 246 -9.04 -6.99 -6.25
CA MET A 246 -10.08 -7.13 -7.28
C MET A 246 -9.50 -7.13 -8.70
N LEU A 247 -8.58 -6.21 -9.01
CA LEU A 247 -7.90 -6.18 -10.31
C LEU A 247 -7.17 -7.49 -10.60
N ALA A 248 -6.42 -8.01 -9.62
CA ALA A 248 -5.65 -9.25 -9.75
C ALA A 248 -6.54 -10.48 -9.94
N LEU A 249 -7.71 -10.51 -9.31
CA LEU A 249 -8.64 -11.64 -9.34
C LEU A 249 -9.63 -11.58 -10.51
N THR A 250 -9.78 -10.42 -11.16
CA THR A 250 -10.74 -10.22 -12.27
C THR A 250 -10.07 -9.78 -13.57
N GLY A 251 -8.76 -10.06 -13.73
CA GLY A 251 -8.04 -9.79 -14.98
C GLY A 251 -8.73 -10.44 -16.17
N GLY A 252 -8.99 -9.68 -17.25
CA GLY A 252 -9.66 -10.15 -18.46
C GLY A 252 -11.18 -10.34 -18.35
N ASP A 253 -11.82 -9.95 -17.24
CA ASP A 253 -13.28 -9.96 -17.14
C ASP A 253 -13.87 -8.80 -17.98
N ALA A 254 -14.43 -9.16 -19.16
CA ALA A 254 -15.04 -8.22 -20.10
C ALA A 254 -16.23 -7.44 -19.50
N GLY A 255 -16.98 -8.04 -18.55
CA GLY A 255 -18.07 -7.38 -17.83
C GLY A 255 -17.61 -6.19 -16.98
N LEU A 256 -16.33 -6.14 -16.64
CA LEU A 256 -15.68 -5.06 -15.91
C LEU A 256 -14.82 -4.16 -16.81
N GLN A 257 -14.98 -4.24 -18.15
CA GLN A 257 -14.20 -3.51 -19.17
C GLN A 257 -15.08 -2.86 -20.25
N PRO A 258 -16.19 -2.15 -19.92
CA PRO A 258 -17.11 -1.62 -20.93
C PRO A 258 -16.41 -0.62 -21.86
N GLY A 259 -16.46 -0.94 -23.19
CA GLY A 259 -15.85 -0.15 -24.25
C GLY A 259 -14.37 -0.39 -24.46
N PHE A 260 -13.79 -1.41 -23.79
CA PHE A 260 -12.42 -1.93 -23.99
C PHE A 260 -12.32 -3.41 -23.58
N GLU A 261 -13.33 -4.18 -23.93
CA GLU A 261 -13.57 -5.57 -23.54
C GLU A 261 -12.39 -6.49 -23.93
N ASP A 262 -11.76 -6.21 -25.07
CA ASP A 262 -10.64 -7.00 -25.61
C ASP A 262 -9.27 -6.64 -24.99
N ALA A 263 -9.20 -5.62 -24.13
CA ALA A 263 -7.93 -5.20 -23.53
C ALA A 263 -7.45 -6.21 -22.50
N ASP A 264 -6.16 -6.56 -22.54
CA ASP A 264 -5.53 -7.33 -21.47
C ASP A 264 -5.32 -6.44 -20.24
N THR A 265 -6.10 -6.71 -19.19
CA THR A 265 -6.01 -6.05 -17.89
C THR A 265 -5.49 -6.97 -16.78
N SER A 266 -4.88 -8.10 -17.15
CA SER A 266 -4.24 -9.01 -16.21
C SER A 266 -3.02 -8.35 -15.55
N VAL A 267 -2.68 -8.83 -14.35
CA VAL A 267 -1.46 -8.42 -13.62
C VAL A 267 -0.69 -9.65 -13.16
N GLN A 268 0.63 -9.53 -13.07
CA GLN A 268 1.53 -10.65 -12.87
C GLN A 268 1.91 -10.90 -11.42
N ALA A 269 1.61 -9.96 -10.51
CA ALA A 269 1.77 -10.11 -9.06
C ALA A 269 0.92 -9.06 -8.34
N CYS A 270 0.48 -9.35 -7.11
CA CYS A 270 -0.35 -8.45 -6.31
C CYS A 270 0.15 -8.38 -4.87
N ALA A 271 0.34 -7.15 -4.34
CA ALA A 271 0.67 -6.94 -2.93
C ALA A 271 -0.33 -5.96 -2.29
N PRO A 272 -1.52 -6.42 -1.85
CA PRO A 272 -2.50 -5.58 -1.18
C PRO A 272 -2.14 -5.39 0.29
N HIS A 273 -2.17 -4.14 0.77
CA HIS A 273 -1.92 -3.79 2.16
C HIS A 273 -3.24 -3.46 2.86
N TYR A 274 -3.48 -4.08 4.02
CA TYR A 274 -4.65 -3.84 4.89
C TYR A 274 -5.95 -3.58 4.09
N GLY A 275 -6.18 -4.38 3.06
CA GLY A 275 -7.33 -4.28 2.17
C GLY A 275 -8.64 -4.78 2.80
N VAL A 276 -9.75 -4.38 2.19
CA VAL A 276 -11.07 -4.97 2.46
C VAL A 276 -11.26 -6.16 1.53
N TYR A 277 -11.57 -7.33 2.09
CA TYR A 277 -11.70 -8.57 1.29
C TYR A 277 -13.12 -9.14 1.30
N ASP A 278 -13.98 -8.67 2.20
CA ASP A 278 -15.36 -9.13 2.37
C ASP A 278 -16.34 -7.95 2.49
N PHE A 279 -17.04 -7.64 1.41
CA PHE A 279 -18.15 -6.68 1.39
C PHE A 279 -19.50 -7.34 1.72
N ALA A 280 -19.62 -8.66 1.63
CA ALA A 280 -20.87 -9.38 1.88
C ALA A 280 -21.03 -9.79 3.35
N GLY A 281 -19.96 -9.73 4.15
CA GLY A 281 -19.99 -10.15 5.55
C GLY A 281 -20.05 -11.67 5.72
N GLU A 282 -19.62 -12.44 4.72
CA GLU A 282 -19.65 -13.91 4.74
C GLU A 282 -18.66 -14.53 5.73
N THR A 283 -17.59 -13.81 6.07
CA THR A 283 -16.62 -14.23 7.10
C THR A 283 -17.26 -14.36 8.48
N GLY A 284 -18.44 -13.79 8.69
CA GLY A 284 -19.11 -13.78 10.00
C GLY A 284 -18.43 -12.89 11.05
N ILE A 285 -17.33 -12.22 10.71
CA ILE A 285 -16.60 -11.32 11.61
C ILE A 285 -17.48 -10.12 11.97
N LYS A 286 -17.74 -9.92 13.26
CA LYS A 286 -18.64 -8.86 13.76
C LYS A 286 -18.26 -7.47 13.23
N ALA A 287 -16.98 -7.11 13.26
CA ALA A 287 -16.52 -5.80 12.78
C ALA A 287 -16.72 -5.64 11.26
N THR A 288 -16.54 -6.71 10.48
CA THR A 288 -16.85 -6.73 9.04
C THR A 288 -18.33 -6.48 8.79
N ARG A 289 -19.24 -7.17 9.51
CA ARG A 289 -20.68 -6.94 9.41
C ARG A 289 -21.05 -5.49 9.75
N GLN A 290 -20.54 -4.95 10.85
CA GLN A 290 -20.78 -3.56 11.23
C GLN A 290 -20.33 -2.57 10.16
N ARG A 291 -19.19 -2.85 9.47
CA ARG A 291 -18.73 -2.05 8.33
C ARG A 291 -19.69 -2.17 7.15
N VAL A 292 -20.13 -3.39 6.83
CA VAL A 292 -21.09 -3.66 5.73
C VAL A 292 -22.43 -2.93 5.97
N GLU A 293 -22.91 -2.94 7.20
CA GLU A 293 -24.16 -2.26 7.62
C GLU A 293 -23.97 -0.74 7.78
N SER A 294 -22.75 -0.22 7.70
CA SER A 294 -22.45 1.20 7.84
C SER A 294 -22.89 2.01 6.62
N ALA A 295 -22.89 3.34 6.77
CA ALA A 295 -23.16 4.27 5.66
C ALA A 295 -22.13 4.18 4.51
N LEU A 296 -20.97 3.57 4.74
CA LEU A 296 -19.92 3.41 3.73
C LEU A 296 -20.37 2.48 2.59
N SER A 297 -21.00 1.35 2.90
CA SER A 297 -21.41 0.38 1.87
C SER A 297 -22.40 0.97 0.85
N PRO A 298 -23.51 1.63 1.22
CA PRO A 298 -24.36 2.31 0.26
C PRO A 298 -23.68 3.46 -0.48
N MET A 299 -22.67 4.08 0.11
CA MET A 299 -21.91 5.15 -0.52
C MET A 299 -21.00 4.60 -1.64
N VAL A 300 -20.38 3.44 -1.42
CA VAL A 300 -19.45 2.79 -2.35
C VAL A 300 -20.18 1.95 -3.39
N LEU A 301 -21.17 1.15 -2.98
CA LEU A 301 -21.90 0.24 -3.86
C LEU A 301 -23.09 0.92 -4.57
N GLY A 302 -23.50 2.10 -4.08
CA GLY A 302 -24.69 2.80 -4.55
C GLY A 302 -25.95 2.43 -3.76
N LYS A 303 -26.88 3.39 -3.64
CA LYS A 303 -28.14 3.23 -2.88
C LYS A 303 -29.06 2.14 -3.42
N LYS A 304 -28.85 1.71 -4.67
CA LYS A 304 -29.66 0.65 -5.34
C LYS A 304 -28.99 -0.71 -5.30
N ALA A 305 -27.83 -0.83 -4.66
CA ALA A 305 -27.12 -2.11 -4.55
C ALA A 305 -27.99 -3.16 -3.85
N GLN A 306 -28.04 -4.35 -4.44
CA GLN A 306 -28.83 -5.47 -3.96
C GLN A 306 -27.95 -6.46 -3.18
N PHE A 307 -28.30 -6.68 -1.93
CA PHE A 307 -27.68 -7.73 -1.13
C PHE A 307 -28.31 -9.09 -1.45
N PRO A 308 -27.54 -10.20 -1.56
CA PRO A 308 -26.08 -10.26 -1.46
C PRO A 308 -25.31 -10.01 -2.77
N ARG A 309 -26.01 -9.98 -3.92
CA ARG A 309 -25.43 -9.99 -5.27
C ARG A 309 -24.32 -8.95 -5.49
N ASP A 310 -24.64 -7.68 -5.28
CA ASP A 310 -23.71 -6.59 -5.60
C ASP A 310 -22.60 -6.48 -4.55
N TYR A 311 -22.86 -6.96 -3.34
CA TYR A 311 -21.89 -7.05 -2.26
C TYR A 311 -20.86 -8.18 -2.51
N LEU A 312 -21.31 -9.33 -3.00
CA LEU A 312 -20.44 -10.42 -3.45
C LEU A 312 -19.59 -9.99 -4.64
N ALA A 313 -20.20 -9.32 -5.63
CA ALA A 313 -19.47 -8.81 -6.79
C ALA A 313 -18.37 -7.83 -6.42
N ALA A 314 -18.48 -7.13 -5.27
CA ALA A 314 -17.44 -6.23 -4.74
C ALA A 314 -16.49 -6.90 -3.75
N SER A 315 -16.65 -8.19 -3.44
CA SER A 315 -15.82 -8.90 -2.45
C SER A 315 -14.69 -9.67 -3.13
N PRO A 316 -13.41 -9.33 -2.95
CA PRO A 316 -12.28 -10.11 -3.46
C PRO A 316 -12.38 -11.60 -3.13
N ARG A 317 -12.88 -11.93 -1.93
CA ARG A 317 -13.12 -13.27 -1.46
C ARG A 317 -14.04 -14.11 -2.38
N ALA A 318 -14.97 -13.47 -3.07
CA ALA A 318 -15.91 -14.13 -3.99
C ALA A 318 -15.32 -14.40 -5.40
N HIS A 319 -14.11 -13.89 -5.69
CA HIS A 319 -13.45 -14.00 -6.99
C HIS A 319 -12.15 -14.84 -6.95
N LEU A 320 -12.00 -15.69 -5.92
CA LEU A 320 -10.84 -16.57 -5.81
C LEU A 320 -10.79 -17.53 -7.00
N ARG A 321 -9.58 -17.71 -7.57
CA ARG A 321 -9.36 -18.54 -8.77
C ARG A 321 -8.01 -19.24 -8.71
N GLU A 322 -7.94 -20.42 -9.34
CA GLU A 322 -6.75 -21.26 -9.34
C GLU A 322 -5.53 -20.56 -9.97
N ASP A 323 -5.75 -19.84 -11.05
CA ASP A 323 -4.73 -19.11 -11.81
C ASP A 323 -4.54 -17.65 -11.31
N ALA A 324 -4.97 -17.30 -10.09
CA ALA A 324 -4.65 -16.02 -9.48
C ALA A 324 -3.12 -15.79 -9.50
N PRO A 325 -2.64 -14.56 -9.79
CA PRO A 325 -1.20 -14.30 -9.75
C PRO A 325 -0.65 -14.52 -8.33
N PRO A 326 0.67 -14.58 -8.14
CA PRO A 326 1.25 -14.58 -6.81
C PRO A 326 0.78 -13.38 -5.98
N PHE A 327 0.46 -13.61 -4.69
CA PHE A 327 0.02 -12.59 -3.75
C PHE A 327 0.99 -12.44 -2.58
N PHE A 328 1.18 -11.19 -2.14
CA PHE A 328 1.81 -10.89 -0.85
C PHE A 328 0.90 -9.95 -0.04
N VAL A 329 0.06 -10.51 0.81
CA VAL A 329 -0.85 -9.75 1.66
C VAL A 329 -0.12 -9.24 2.90
N VAL A 330 -0.26 -7.95 3.22
CA VAL A 330 0.34 -7.32 4.41
C VAL A 330 -0.74 -6.67 5.26
N HIS A 331 -0.80 -7.00 6.57
CA HIS A 331 -1.83 -6.45 7.45
C HIS A 331 -1.31 -6.24 8.87
N GLY A 332 -1.78 -5.18 9.54
CA GLY A 332 -1.38 -4.86 10.91
C GLY A 332 -2.30 -5.46 11.96
N THR A 333 -1.74 -6.00 13.05
CA THR A 333 -2.55 -6.60 14.14
C THR A 333 -3.36 -5.57 14.94
N SER A 334 -2.97 -4.30 14.89
CA SER A 334 -3.62 -3.18 15.59
C SER A 334 -4.51 -2.33 14.70
N ASP A 335 -4.86 -2.84 13.50
CA ASP A 335 -5.74 -2.14 12.57
C ASP A 335 -7.13 -1.94 13.18
N SER A 336 -7.49 -0.66 13.40
CA SER A 336 -8.78 -0.29 14.01
C SER A 336 -9.91 -0.11 12.99
N PHE A 337 -9.61 -0.15 11.68
CA PHE A 337 -10.62 -0.05 10.62
C PHE A 337 -10.98 -1.39 10.01
N ILE A 338 -9.97 -2.17 9.63
CA ILE A 338 -10.16 -3.45 8.96
C ILE A 338 -9.59 -4.54 9.88
N PRO A 339 -10.45 -5.43 10.40
CA PRO A 339 -9.95 -6.46 11.32
C PRO A 339 -8.97 -7.38 10.62
N VAL A 340 -7.82 -7.62 11.25
CA VAL A 340 -6.78 -8.52 10.74
C VAL A 340 -7.30 -9.93 10.44
N ALA A 341 -8.36 -10.35 11.13
CA ALA A 341 -9.03 -11.63 10.90
C ALA A 341 -9.60 -11.76 9.48
N GLU A 342 -9.99 -10.63 8.84
CA GLU A 342 -10.49 -10.63 7.46
C GLU A 342 -9.37 -10.95 6.47
N ALA A 343 -8.16 -10.41 6.70
CA ALA A 343 -6.99 -10.74 5.90
C ALA A 343 -6.54 -12.19 6.07
N ARG A 344 -6.59 -12.73 7.31
CA ARG A 344 -6.28 -14.14 7.58
C ARG A 344 -7.21 -15.06 6.79
N GLU A 345 -8.51 -14.87 6.90
CA GLU A 345 -9.50 -15.68 6.20
C GLU A 345 -9.34 -15.60 4.67
N PHE A 346 -9.14 -14.41 4.14
CA PHE A 346 -8.87 -14.23 2.70
C PHE A 346 -7.63 -14.99 2.24
N VAL A 347 -6.53 -14.89 2.99
CA VAL A 347 -5.27 -15.58 2.68
C VAL A 347 -5.43 -17.10 2.76
N ASP A 348 -6.09 -17.59 3.79
CA ASP A 348 -6.30 -19.03 3.98
C ASP A 348 -7.13 -19.59 2.82
N ARG A 349 -8.21 -18.93 2.44
CA ARG A 349 -9.04 -19.32 1.30
C ARG A 349 -8.31 -19.19 -0.05
N LEU A 350 -7.50 -18.13 -0.22
CA LEU A 350 -6.72 -17.97 -1.46
C LEU A 350 -5.67 -19.08 -1.58
N ARG A 351 -5.03 -19.50 -0.49
CA ARG A 351 -4.08 -20.62 -0.47
C ARG A 351 -4.72 -21.96 -0.80
N GLU A 352 -5.99 -22.16 -0.44
CA GLU A 352 -6.74 -23.37 -0.78
C GLU A 352 -7.04 -23.47 -2.28
N VAL A 353 -7.19 -22.33 -2.97
CA VAL A 353 -7.65 -22.26 -4.37
C VAL A 353 -6.51 -22.01 -5.34
N SER A 354 -5.57 -21.11 -5.01
CA SER A 354 -4.53 -20.66 -5.95
C SER A 354 -3.41 -21.68 -6.13
N ALA A 355 -3.03 -21.93 -7.39
CA ALA A 355 -1.84 -22.68 -7.74
C ALA A 355 -0.54 -21.87 -7.57
N ASN A 356 -0.63 -20.55 -7.38
CA ASN A 356 0.52 -19.68 -7.20
C ASN A 356 0.75 -19.35 -5.72
N PRO A 357 2.01 -18.99 -5.33
CA PRO A 357 2.35 -18.67 -3.96
C PRO A 357 1.54 -17.51 -3.38
N VAL A 358 1.13 -17.64 -2.12
CA VAL A 358 0.44 -16.63 -1.33
C VAL A 358 1.21 -16.37 -0.04
N ALA A 359 2.01 -15.33 -0.02
CA ALA A 359 2.72 -14.84 1.17
C ALA A 359 1.78 -13.96 2.02
N TYR A 360 1.95 -14.04 3.35
CA TYR A 360 1.20 -13.21 4.29
C TYR A 360 2.07 -12.73 5.43
N ALA A 361 2.24 -11.41 5.55
CA ALA A 361 2.91 -10.78 6.67
C ALA A 361 1.88 -10.11 7.60
N GLU A 362 1.81 -10.62 8.83
CA GLU A 362 1.02 -10.03 9.90
C GLU A 362 1.93 -9.20 10.80
N LEU A 363 1.80 -7.87 10.71
CA LEU A 363 2.69 -6.93 11.38
C LEU A 363 2.21 -6.60 12.80
N ARG A 364 2.98 -7.03 13.79
CA ARG A 364 2.65 -6.80 15.19
C ARG A 364 2.60 -5.30 15.52
N GLY A 365 1.51 -4.86 16.13
CA GLY A 365 1.33 -3.48 16.57
C GLY A 365 1.22 -2.45 15.45
N ALA A 366 1.15 -2.86 14.18
CA ALA A 366 0.91 -1.94 13.08
C ALA A 366 -0.56 -1.53 13.06
N GLN A 367 -0.79 -0.21 12.92
CA GLN A 367 -2.11 0.38 12.72
C GLN A 367 -2.44 0.41 11.21
N HIS A 368 -3.71 0.67 10.87
CA HIS A 368 -4.11 0.95 9.48
C HIS A 368 -3.22 2.05 8.87
N ALA A 369 -2.91 1.97 7.57
CA ALA A 369 -2.16 2.98 6.82
C ALA A 369 -0.73 3.25 7.34
N PHE A 370 -0.07 2.24 7.92
CA PHE A 370 1.28 2.35 8.50
C PHE A 370 2.38 2.75 7.51
N ASP A 371 2.14 2.67 6.22
CA ASP A 371 3.12 2.84 5.12
C ASP A 371 2.96 4.14 4.31
N ILE A 372 2.13 5.08 4.76
CA ILE A 372 1.91 6.35 4.04
C ILE A 372 3.17 7.20 3.97
N PHE A 373 3.99 7.19 5.03
CA PHE A 373 5.27 7.91 5.08
C PHE A 373 6.39 7.03 5.64
N PRO A 374 7.68 7.39 5.40
CA PRO A 374 8.82 6.63 5.91
C PRO A 374 8.83 6.51 7.43
N SER A 375 8.74 5.28 7.90
CA SER A 375 8.94 4.88 9.29
C SER A 375 9.86 3.65 9.30
N ILE A 376 10.28 3.21 10.49
CA ILE A 376 11.07 1.97 10.62
C ILE A 376 10.30 0.80 10.03
N ARG A 377 9.01 0.70 10.32
CA ARG A 377 8.13 -0.37 9.82
C ARG A 377 7.89 -0.26 8.32
N SER A 378 7.43 0.90 7.84
CA SER A 378 7.11 1.10 6.43
C SER A 378 8.29 0.85 5.51
N PHE A 379 9.50 1.23 5.95
CA PHE A 379 10.73 0.95 5.23
C PHE A 379 10.98 -0.56 5.10
N ARG A 380 10.81 -1.34 6.19
CA ARG A 380 11.00 -2.80 6.15
C ARG A 380 9.95 -3.50 5.31
N VAL A 381 8.72 -3.04 5.37
CA VAL A 381 7.64 -3.55 4.50
C VAL A 381 7.91 -3.22 3.04
N ALA A 382 8.28 -1.97 2.72
CA ALA A 382 8.60 -1.58 1.35
C ALA A 382 9.74 -2.45 0.76
N GLN A 383 10.78 -2.77 1.56
CA GLN A 383 11.85 -3.67 1.13
C GLN A 383 11.33 -5.08 0.82
N GLY A 384 10.52 -5.67 1.72
CA GLY A 384 9.98 -7.01 1.50
C GLY A 384 9.00 -7.10 0.34
N VAL A 385 8.15 -6.08 0.15
CA VAL A 385 7.25 -5.99 -1.01
C VAL A 385 8.06 -5.86 -2.30
N ALA A 386 9.14 -5.09 -2.28
CA ALA A 386 10.05 -4.98 -3.42
C ALA A 386 10.77 -6.31 -3.69
N ASP A 387 11.23 -7.03 -2.66
CA ASP A 387 11.84 -8.36 -2.83
C ASP A 387 10.84 -9.37 -3.42
N PHE A 388 9.57 -9.32 -2.99
CA PHE A 388 8.49 -10.14 -3.55
C PHE A 388 8.25 -9.85 -5.04
N PHE A 389 8.16 -8.58 -5.43
CA PHE A 389 7.94 -8.22 -6.82
C PHE A 389 9.15 -8.53 -7.70
N ASP A 390 10.36 -8.33 -7.19
CA ASP A 390 11.59 -8.73 -7.86
C ASP A 390 11.65 -10.24 -8.10
N TRP A 391 11.23 -11.05 -7.11
CA TRP A 391 11.09 -12.49 -7.23
C TRP A 391 10.06 -12.88 -8.31
N ALA A 392 8.89 -12.25 -8.30
CA ALA A 392 7.83 -12.55 -9.27
C ALA A 392 8.27 -12.25 -10.71
N HIS A 393 8.98 -11.13 -10.91
CA HIS A 393 9.53 -10.78 -12.21
C HIS A 393 10.60 -11.77 -12.66
N ALA A 394 11.58 -12.11 -11.81
CA ALA A 394 12.62 -13.07 -12.11
C ALA A 394 12.06 -14.47 -12.44
N ARG A 395 11.04 -14.92 -11.71
CA ARG A 395 10.34 -16.19 -11.98
C ARG A 395 9.71 -16.21 -13.38
N ARG A 396 9.05 -15.10 -13.79
CA ARG A 396 8.47 -15.00 -15.13
C ARG A 396 9.54 -15.09 -16.23
N LEU A 397 10.64 -14.39 -16.07
CA LEU A 397 11.77 -14.46 -17.03
C LEU A 397 12.34 -15.89 -17.14
N SER A 398 12.48 -16.60 -16.03
CA SER A 398 12.98 -17.98 -15.99
C SER A 398 12.00 -19.00 -16.61
N ALA A 399 10.69 -18.71 -16.57
CA ALA A 399 9.68 -19.58 -17.17
C ALA A 399 9.57 -19.44 -18.69
N GLY A 400 10.33 -18.54 -19.32
CA GLY A 400 10.38 -18.36 -20.76
C GLY A 400 9.05 -18.00 -21.43
N VAL A 401 8.10 -17.38 -20.69
CA VAL A 401 6.81 -16.97 -21.23
C VAL A 401 7.04 -15.80 -22.19
N PRO A 402 6.82 -15.97 -23.53
CA PRO A 402 7.00 -14.89 -24.50
C PRO A 402 6.04 -13.75 -24.16
N GLY A 403 6.54 -12.50 -24.21
CA GLY A 403 5.70 -11.32 -24.20
C GLY A 403 4.71 -11.37 -25.38
N HIS A 404 3.53 -10.80 -25.23
CA HIS A 404 2.60 -10.64 -26.33
C HIS A 404 3.26 -9.79 -27.42
N ALA A 405 3.48 -10.38 -28.59
CA ALA A 405 3.94 -9.65 -29.79
C ALA A 405 2.80 -8.75 -30.28
N GLY A 406 2.58 -7.65 -29.57
CA GLY A 406 1.67 -6.58 -29.99
C GLY A 406 2.24 -5.87 -31.22
N THR A 407 1.48 -5.77 -32.29
CA THR A 407 1.74 -4.98 -33.49
C THR A 407 2.25 -3.58 -33.13
N ARG A 408 3.50 -3.29 -33.44
CA ARG A 408 4.10 -1.97 -33.34
C ARG A 408 3.38 -1.01 -34.28
N ALA A 409 2.45 -0.22 -33.79
CA ALA A 409 2.00 0.99 -34.46
C ALA A 409 2.95 2.12 -34.08
N GLY A 410 3.73 2.60 -35.04
CA GLY A 410 4.62 3.74 -34.86
C GLY A 410 3.81 5.03 -34.78
N ALA A 411 4.00 5.77 -33.71
CA ALA A 411 3.83 7.22 -33.67
C ALA A 411 4.81 7.75 -32.62
N ALA A 412 5.90 8.33 -33.10
CA ALA A 412 6.82 9.09 -32.26
C ALA A 412 6.23 10.51 -32.12
N ASP A 413 5.44 10.74 -31.09
CA ASP A 413 5.22 12.10 -30.61
C ASP A 413 6.26 12.37 -29.52
N THR A 414 7.11 13.34 -29.80
CA THR A 414 8.12 13.88 -28.89
C THR A 414 7.40 14.54 -27.71
N VAL A 415 7.61 14.01 -26.51
CA VAL A 415 7.17 14.67 -25.26
C VAL A 415 8.07 15.90 -25.10
N ASP A 416 7.46 17.09 -25.12
CA ASP A 416 8.14 18.33 -24.80
C ASP A 416 8.76 18.26 -23.40
N ALA A 417 10.04 18.63 -23.31
CA ALA A 417 10.85 18.55 -22.10
C ALA A 417 10.48 19.59 -21.02
N ASP A 418 9.42 20.39 -21.24
CA ASP A 418 9.09 21.56 -20.40
C ASP A 418 8.26 21.23 -19.13
N ASP A 419 7.84 19.96 -18.91
CA ASP A 419 7.08 19.58 -17.72
C ASP A 419 7.95 18.93 -16.60
N VAL A 420 9.25 19.17 -16.64
CA VAL A 420 10.16 18.81 -15.55
C VAL A 420 10.26 19.98 -14.58
N ASP A 421 9.49 19.94 -13.50
CA ASP A 421 9.64 20.94 -12.42
C ASP A 421 11.04 20.87 -11.79
N GLU A 422 11.94 21.76 -12.22
CA GLU A 422 13.06 22.21 -11.41
C GLU A 422 12.52 23.19 -10.34
N GLU A 423 12.01 22.67 -9.24
CA GLU A 423 11.88 23.50 -8.04
C GLU A 423 13.29 23.72 -7.47
N GLY A 424 13.92 24.81 -7.98
CA GLY A 424 15.11 25.40 -7.42
C GLY A 424 14.83 25.97 -6.02
N THR A 425 15.75 25.69 -5.16
CA THR A 425 16.22 26.45 -3.97
C THR A 425 15.41 27.67 -3.55
N GLY A 426 14.74 27.58 -2.39
CA GLY A 426 14.24 28.64 -1.56
C GLY A 426 13.94 28.09 -0.17
#